data_85ded0982b4cde6faa8decb14d3b5694
#
_entry.id   85ded0982b4cde6faa8decb14d3b5694
#
_cell.length_a   1.000
_cell.length_b   1.000
_cell.length_c   1.000
_cell.angle_alpha   90.00
_cell.angle_beta   90.00
_cell.angle_gamma   90.00
#
_symmetry.space_group_name_H-M   'P 1'
#
loop_
_entity.id
_entity.type
_entity.pdbx_description
1 polymer ?
#
loop_
_entity_poly.entity_id
_entity_poly.type
_entity_poly.pdbx_seq_one_letter_code
_entity_poly.pdbx_strand_id
1 'polypeptide(L)'
;MAKIKKQKLVKNIQRKNTQKLTLSNKPVRGLLFAPYEELKKNNICVISWDRITIAGTLFAELNRSTLLELGWHETKLINGYAQQFRLMRGRKQVAELIRNKHNGRNYWRLDTSNHLTEKEKEKLTKTAQLMQDNIHITRLDLAIDFINCKHSGMKHNIYKQGTSQALFLDRYGTLETLYAGKQSSNIRYCYYNKLKERQKTKDNNIPIPYKTWERIELRLKGQKVNEWITQATKMLKYFKMPTIENNQQLKGSTKIILASLIEHPERINELASKRTRAKYRKLMKQYKGFNTDWQEMALNELNKRIPELNKELLDLDSRLITQLFSID
;
A
#
# COMPACT_ATOMS: atom_id res chain seq x y z
N MET A 1 -35.98 -34.33 16.97
CA MET A 1 -36.41 -32.90 16.79
C MET A 1 -35.29 -31.87 16.93
N ALA A 2 -34.27 -32.08 17.72
CA ALA A 2 -33.15 -31.11 17.88
C ALA A 2 -32.25 -30.91 16.63
N LYS A 3 -32.00 -31.98 15.85
CA LYS A 3 -31.18 -31.88 14.60
C LYS A 3 -31.84 -31.04 13.51
N ILE A 4 -33.18 -31.09 13.38
CA ILE A 4 -33.91 -30.32 12.37
C ILE A 4 -33.94 -28.82 12.71
N LYS A 5 -34.02 -28.48 14.02
CA LYS A 5 -33.93 -27.07 14.46
C LYS A 5 -32.56 -26.45 14.21
N LYS A 6 -31.47 -27.22 14.37
CA LYS A 6 -30.11 -26.75 14.13
C LYS A 6 -29.84 -26.48 12.63
N GLN A 7 -30.35 -27.33 11.74
CA GLN A 7 -30.23 -27.13 10.29
C GLN A 7 -31.04 -25.92 9.77
N LYS A 8 -32.24 -25.66 10.34
CA LYS A 8 -33.01 -24.46 10.00
C LYS A 8 -32.35 -23.17 10.50
N LEU A 9 -31.70 -23.22 11.68
CA LEU A 9 -30.97 -22.06 12.21
C LEU A 9 -29.73 -21.69 11.34
N VAL A 10 -28.97 -22.70 10.91
CA VAL A 10 -27.80 -22.50 10.02
C VAL A 10 -28.22 -21.96 8.66
N LYS A 11 -29.32 -22.47 8.06
CA LYS A 11 -29.87 -21.94 6.80
C LYS A 11 -30.39 -20.50 6.93
N ASN A 12 -30.96 -20.12 8.07
CA ASN A 12 -31.44 -18.77 8.31
C ASN A 12 -30.27 -17.78 8.55
N ILE A 13 -29.18 -18.20 9.18
CA ILE A 13 -27.98 -17.40 9.34
C ILE A 13 -27.30 -17.19 7.98
N GLN A 14 -27.22 -18.22 7.15
CA GLN A 14 -26.68 -18.11 5.79
C GLN A 14 -27.54 -17.18 4.89
N ARG A 15 -28.88 -17.26 4.96
CA ARG A 15 -29.78 -16.36 4.23
C ARG A 15 -29.71 -14.91 4.72
N LYS A 16 -29.61 -14.65 6.01
CA LYS A 16 -29.43 -13.28 6.53
C LYS A 16 -28.08 -12.66 6.13
N ASN A 17 -27.01 -13.45 6.06
CA ASN A 17 -25.72 -12.98 5.60
C ASN A 17 -25.68 -12.72 4.09
N THR A 18 -26.40 -13.51 3.28
CA THR A 18 -26.51 -13.30 1.84
C THR A 18 -27.33 -12.05 1.50
N GLN A 19 -28.42 -11.78 2.25
CA GLN A 19 -29.22 -10.57 2.03
C GLN A 19 -28.54 -9.27 2.46
N LYS A 20 -27.62 -9.29 3.43
CA LYS A 20 -26.81 -8.10 3.79
C LYS A 20 -25.74 -7.76 2.77
N LEU A 21 -25.34 -8.69 1.93
CA LEU A 21 -24.34 -8.48 0.85
C LEU A 21 -24.94 -7.91 -0.44
N THR A 22 -26.27 -7.94 -0.61
CA THR A 22 -26.95 -7.50 -1.84
C THR A 22 -27.50 -6.07 -1.80
N LEU A 23 -27.33 -5.32 -0.72
CA LEU A 23 -27.97 -3.99 -0.55
C LEU A 23 -27.11 -2.79 -0.89
N SER A 24 -26.00 -2.95 -1.60
CA SER A 24 -25.20 -1.82 -2.05
C SER A 24 -24.82 -1.97 -3.54
N ASN A 25 -25.74 -1.64 -4.43
CA ASN A 25 -25.54 -1.56 -5.88
C ASN A 25 -24.73 -0.33 -6.31
N LYS A 26 -23.96 0.30 -5.43
CA LYS A 26 -23.01 1.34 -5.80
C LYS A 26 -21.60 0.79 -5.71
N PRO A 27 -20.77 0.97 -6.76
CA PRO A 27 -19.38 0.54 -6.70
C PRO A 27 -18.68 1.33 -5.59
N VAL A 28 -18.58 0.72 -4.42
CA VAL A 28 -17.73 1.24 -3.36
C VAL A 28 -16.31 0.94 -3.81
N ARG A 29 -15.54 2.01 -4.08
CA ARG A 29 -14.16 1.96 -4.52
C ARG A 29 -13.28 1.30 -3.47
N GLY A 30 -13.06 0.02 -3.65
CA GLY A 30 -12.22 -0.83 -2.80
C GLY A 30 -12.65 -2.28 -2.92
N LEU A 31 -11.70 -3.17 -3.18
CA LEU A 31 -11.90 -4.61 -3.38
C LEU A 31 -12.73 -5.34 -2.32
N LEU A 32 -12.88 -4.76 -1.12
CA LEU A 32 -13.67 -5.34 -0.04
C LEU A 32 -15.18 -5.36 -0.32
N PHE A 33 -15.63 -4.68 -1.38
CA PHE A 33 -17.04 -4.49 -1.72
C PHE A 33 -17.37 -4.82 -3.18
N ALA A 34 -16.41 -5.41 -3.91
CA ALA A 34 -16.69 -5.94 -5.23
C ALA A 34 -17.77 -7.03 -5.15
N PRO A 35 -18.66 -7.17 -6.14
CA PRO A 35 -19.63 -8.27 -6.18
C PRO A 35 -18.92 -9.61 -6.03
N TYR A 36 -19.51 -10.53 -5.28
CA TYR A 36 -18.91 -11.84 -4.96
C TYR A 36 -18.45 -12.62 -6.21
N GLU A 37 -19.13 -12.45 -7.34
CA GLU A 37 -18.77 -13.08 -8.61
C GLU A 37 -17.50 -12.47 -9.24
N GLU A 38 -17.23 -11.18 -9.04
CA GLU A 38 -15.97 -10.55 -9.45
C GLU A 38 -14.80 -11.03 -8.59
N LEU A 39 -15.06 -11.35 -7.33
CA LEU A 39 -14.06 -11.83 -6.39
C LEU A 39 -13.53 -13.23 -6.70
N LYS A 40 -14.26 -14.00 -7.53
CA LYS A 40 -13.82 -15.32 -8.03
C LYS A 40 -12.86 -15.23 -9.21
N LYS A 41 -12.74 -14.06 -9.86
CA LYS A 41 -11.83 -13.88 -10.97
C LYS A 41 -10.39 -14.09 -10.54
N ASN A 42 -9.63 -14.72 -11.41
CA ASN A 42 -8.18 -14.86 -11.25
C ASN A 42 -7.46 -13.67 -11.90
N ASN A 43 -6.23 -13.40 -11.48
CA ASN A 43 -5.36 -12.36 -12.03
C ASN A 43 -5.99 -10.94 -11.92
N ILE A 44 -6.36 -10.53 -10.71
CA ILE A 44 -6.88 -9.18 -10.44
C ILE A 44 -5.73 -8.30 -9.96
N CYS A 45 -5.57 -7.13 -10.60
CA CYS A 45 -4.71 -6.06 -10.15
C CYS A 45 -5.56 -4.84 -9.79
N VAL A 46 -5.31 -4.24 -8.62
CA VAL A 46 -5.99 -3.01 -8.20
C VAL A 46 -4.98 -2.01 -7.67
N ILE A 47 -5.15 -0.76 -8.09
CA ILE A 47 -4.28 0.34 -7.67
C ILE A 47 -5.11 1.39 -6.95
N SER A 48 -4.63 1.83 -5.79
CA SER A 48 -5.33 2.83 -4.97
C SER A 48 -4.34 3.58 -4.07
N TRP A 49 -4.72 4.75 -3.60
CA TRP A 49 -4.03 5.41 -2.51
C TRP A 49 -4.27 4.63 -1.20
N ASP A 50 -3.19 4.23 -0.54
CA ASP A 50 -3.25 3.62 0.79
C ASP A 50 -3.20 4.69 1.89
N ARG A 51 -2.43 5.76 1.64
CA ARG A 51 -2.33 6.92 2.53
C ARG A 51 -2.00 8.18 1.76
N ILE A 52 -2.66 9.28 2.12
CA ILE A 52 -2.34 10.63 1.67
C ILE A 52 -2.10 11.47 2.93
N THR A 53 -0.99 12.22 2.97
CA THR A 53 -0.72 13.19 4.01
C THR A 53 -0.57 14.57 3.40
N ILE A 54 -1.40 15.48 3.85
CA ILE A 54 -1.37 16.89 3.47
C ILE A 54 -0.91 17.69 4.68
N ALA A 55 -0.11 18.73 4.45
CA ALA A 55 0.27 19.68 5.48
C ALA A 55 0.06 21.11 4.99
N GLY A 56 -0.15 22.02 5.93
CA GLY A 56 -0.37 23.42 5.69
C GLY A 56 -0.72 24.18 6.97
N THR A 57 -0.94 25.48 6.86
CA THR A 57 -1.43 26.31 7.97
C THR A 57 -2.95 26.36 7.92
N LEU A 58 -3.60 26.16 9.06
CA LEU A 58 -5.04 26.41 9.18
C LEU A 58 -5.30 27.91 9.37
N PHE A 59 -6.51 28.36 9.02
CA PHE A 59 -7.00 29.68 9.41
C PHE A 59 -6.84 29.86 10.91
N ALA A 60 -6.41 31.04 11.35
CA ALA A 60 -6.03 31.31 12.73
C ALA A 60 -7.11 30.98 13.76
N GLU A 61 -8.35 30.84 13.32
CA GLU A 61 -9.55 30.64 14.15
C GLU A 61 -10.27 29.33 13.80
N LEU A 62 -9.53 28.27 13.42
CA LEU A 62 -10.24 27.01 13.32
C LEU A 62 -10.73 26.62 14.70
N ASN A 63 -11.94 27.04 14.94
CA ASN A 63 -12.61 26.80 16.19
C ASN A 63 -12.75 25.29 16.35
N ARG A 64 -12.36 24.78 17.50
CA ARG A 64 -12.60 23.40 17.94
C ARG A 64 -14.04 22.95 17.61
N SER A 65 -15.04 23.88 17.72
CA SER A 65 -16.43 23.62 17.37
C SER A 65 -16.60 23.18 15.91
N THR A 66 -15.97 23.86 14.94
CA THR A 66 -16.07 23.52 13.51
C THR A 66 -15.55 22.11 13.22
N LEU A 67 -14.45 21.71 13.85
CA LEU A 67 -13.95 20.33 13.71
C LEU A 67 -14.90 19.30 14.32
N LEU A 68 -15.47 19.61 15.49
CA LEU A 68 -16.46 18.73 16.13
C LEU A 68 -17.74 18.60 15.28
N GLU A 69 -18.22 19.68 14.67
CA GLU A 69 -19.35 19.68 13.74
C GLU A 69 -19.08 18.85 12.48
N LEU A 70 -17.85 18.86 11.97
CA LEU A 70 -17.41 17.97 10.89
C LEU A 70 -17.27 16.52 11.33
N GLY A 71 -17.44 16.24 12.64
CA GLY A 71 -17.41 14.90 13.22
C GLY A 71 -16.00 14.42 13.58
N TRP A 72 -15.06 15.34 13.76
CA TRP A 72 -13.77 15.03 14.37
C TRP A 72 -13.91 14.87 15.88
N HIS A 73 -13.12 13.99 16.47
CA HIS A 73 -13.04 13.79 17.91
C HIS A 73 -11.66 14.19 18.40
N GLU A 74 -11.61 15.13 19.34
CA GLU A 74 -10.35 15.49 19.99
C GLU A 74 -9.87 14.35 20.88
N THR A 75 -8.58 14.07 20.82
CA THR A 75 -7.96 13.00 21.60
C THR A 75 -6.96 13.56 22.59
N LYS A 76 -6.69 12.81 23.67
CA LYS A 76 -5.59 13.15 24.59
C LYS A 76 -4.28 13.21 23.81
N LEU A 77 -3.48 14.22 24.10
CA LEU A 77 -2.20 14.45 23.44
C LEU A 77 -1.23 13.29 23.72
N ILE A 78 -0.72 12.72 22.67
CA ILE A 78 0.34 11.72 22.71
C ILE A 78 1.53 12.26 21.91
N ASN A 79 2.76 12.08 22.41
CA ASN A 79 3.99 12.39 21.67
C ASN A 79 4.23 13.86 21.29
N GLY A 80 3.91 14.81 22.19
CA GLY A 80 4.40 16.18 22.02
C GLY A 80 3.66 17.05 20.99
N TYR A 81 2.54 16.59 20.42
CA TYR A 81 1.68 17.43 19.60
C TYR A 81 0.93 18.48 20.43
N ALA A 82 0.59 19.61 19.81
CA ALA A 82 -0.21 20.65 20.49
C ALA A 82 -1.70 20.31 20.52
N GLN A 83 -2.21 19.70 19.45
CA GLN A 83 -3.60 19.23 19.34
C GLN A 83 -3.66 18.03 18.40
N GLN A 84 -4.62 17.14 18.65
CA GLN A 84 -4.83 15.94 17.85
C GLN A 84 -6.32 15.63 17.77
N PHE A 85 -6.81 15.42 16.56
CA PHE A 85 -8.18 15.03 16.28
C PHE A 85 -8.20 13.77 15.43
N ARG A 86 -9.20 12.92 15.63
CA ARG A 86 -9.41 11.70 14.84
C ARG A 86 -10.80 11.67 14.24
N LEU A 87 -10.87 11.28 12.98
CA LEU A 87 -12.13 10.92 12.32
C LEU A 87 -12.30 9.42 12.42
N MET A 88 -13.45 9.00 12.98
CA MET A 88 -13.69 7.59 13.27
C MET A 88 -14.86 7.02 12.46
N ARG A 89 -14.76 5.76 12.08
CA ARG A 89 -15.84 4.90 11.56
C ARG A 89 -16.05 3.76 12.56
N GLY A 90 -17.00 3.92 13.47
CA GLY A 90 -17.11 3.04 14.61
C GLY A 90 -15.82 3.04 15.45
N ARG A 91 -15.15 1.88 15.58
CA ARG A 91 -13.87 1.76 16.29
C ARG A 91 -12.63 2.01 15.41
N LYS A 92 -12.80 2.16 14.09
CA LYS A 92 -11.69 2.32 13.15
C LYS A 92 -11.39 3.80 12.92
N GLN A 93 -10.14 4.20 13.11
CA GLN A 93 -9.66 5.51 12.71
C GLN A 93 -9.52 5.56 11.17
N VAL A 94 -10.13 6.55 10.52
CA VAL A 94 -10.09 6.77 9.07
C VAL A 94 -9.25 7.97 8.67
N ALA A 95 -9.07 8.92 9.57
CA ALA A 95 -8.15 10.05 9.38
C ALA A 95 -7.67 10.60 10.71
N GLU A 96 -6.59 11.35 10.66
CA GLU A 96 -5.99 12.04 11.80
C GLU A 96 -5.56 13.45 11.40
N LEU A 97 -5.91 14.43 12.22
CA LEU A 97 -5.52 15.83 12.06
C LEU A 97 -4.68 16.23 13.27
N ILE A 98 -3.45 16.64 13.03
CA ILE A 98 -2.44 16.89 14.06
C ILE A 98 -1.88 18.30 13.91
N ARG A 99 -1.80 19.04 14.99
CA ARG A 99 -1.07 20.31 15.10
C ARG A 99 0.33 20.06 15.68
N ASN A 100 1.36 20.48 14.96
CA ASN A 100 2.73 20.39 15.45
C ASN A 100 3.08 21.56 16.38
N LYS A 101 3.89 21.30 17.40
CA LYS A 101 4.39 22.34 18.33
C LYS A 101 5.55 23.17 17.75
N HIS A 102 6.16 22.73 16.65
CA HIS A 102 7.38 23.36 16.13
C HIS A 102 7.13 24.79 15.62
N ASN A 103 7.94 25.71 16.10
CA ASN A 103 8.14 27.08 15.62
C ASN A 103 6.98 28.07 15.77
N GLY A 104 6.07 27.90 16.74
CA GLY A 104 4.99 28.84 16.99
C GLY A 104 4.00 29.03 15.83
N ARG A 105 4.19 28.30 14.73
CA ARG A 105 3.34 28.36 13.55
C ARG A 105 2.12 27.44 13.72
N ASN A 106 0.99 27.88 13.21
CA ASN A 106 -0.26 27.11 13.20
C ASN A 106 -0.23 26.04 12.08
N TYR A 107 0.80 25.17 12.12
CA TYR A 107 1.06 24.18 11.10
C TYR A 107 0.41 22.84 11.44
N TRP A 108 -0.42 22.37 10.52
CA TRP A 108 -1.22 21.18 10.69
C TRP A 108 -0.87 20.13 9.65
N ARG A 109 -1.10 18.87 10.02
CA ARG A 109 -0.97 17.72 9.15
C ARG A 109 -2.26 16.90 9.20
N LEU A 110 -2.85 16.66 8.03
CA LEU A 110 -3.99 15.80 7.80
C LEU A 110 -3.50 14.49 7.18
N ASP A 111 -3.63 13.40 7.91
CA ASP A 111 -3.34 12.04 7.46
C ASP A 111 -4.66 11.33 7.13
N THR A 112 -4.78 10.78 5.92
CA THR A 112 -5.94 9.96 5.52
C THR A 112 -5.56 8.49 5.46
N SER A 113 -6.52 7.59 5.73
CA SER A 113 -6.38 6.16 5.43
C SER A 113 -7.01 5.83 4.08
N ASN A 114 -6.84 4.58 3.65
CA ASN A 114 -7.52 4.03 2.49
C ASN A 114 -9.00 3.67 2.78
N HIS A 115 -9.73 3.35 1.72
CA HIS A 115 -11.14 2.89 1.79
C HIS A 115 -12.08 3.86 2.50
N LEU A 116 -11.98 5.14 2.15
CA LEU A 116 -12.89 6.18 2.61
C LEU A 116 -14.25 6.08 1.90
N THR A 117 -15.32 6.28 2.67
CA THR A 117 -16.67 6.46 2.09
C THR A 117 -16.79 7.86 1.50
N GLU A 118 -17.77 8.10 0.62
CA GLU A 118 -17.99 9.42 0.03
C GLU A 118 -18.26 10.49 1.10
N LYS A 119 -19.01 10.16 2.16
CA LYS A 119 -19.23 11.06 3.32
C LYS A 119 -17.94 11.40 4.05
N GLU A 120 -17.00 10.45 4.18
CA GLU A 120 -15.72 10.70 4.82
C GLU A 120 -14.82 11.54 3.91
N LYS A 121 -14.81 11.29 2.60
CA LYS A 121 -14.10 12.12 1.64
C LYS A 121 -14.60 13.56 1.67
N GLU A 122 -15.93 13.78 1.68
CA GLU A 122 -16.51 15.11 1.82
C GLU A 122 -16.04 15.83 3.07
N LYS A 123 -16.02 15.14 4.23
CA LYS A 123 -15.50 15.71 5.48
C LYS A 123 -14.02 16.06 5.39
N LEU A 124 -13.21 15.20 4.76
CA LEU A 124 -11.80 15.45 4.57
C LEU A 124 -11.54 16.61 3.62
N THR A 125 -12.30 16.71 2.53
CA THR A 125 -12.24 17.83 1.58
C THR A 125 -12.57 19.14 2.30
N LYS A 126 -13.68 19.20 3.06
CA LYS A 126 -14.02 20.37 3.88
C LYS A 126 -12.91 20.71 4.87
N THR A 127 -12.30 19.72 5.51
CA THR A 127 -11.19 19.94 6.44
C THR A 127 -9.95 20.49 5.70
N ALA A 128 -9.61 19.94 4.52
CA ALA A 128 -8.50 20.43 3.72
C ALA A 128 -8.73 21.86 3.21
N GLN A 129 -9.97 22.23 2.86
CA GLN A 129 -10.34 23.59 2.46
C GLN A 129 -10.15 24.63 3.57
N LEU A 130 -10.18 24.21 4.85
CA LEU A 130 -9.86 25.07 5.97
C LEU A 130 -8.36 25.31 6.13
N MET A 131 -7.51 24.52 5.45
CA MET A 131 -6.08 24.76 5.40
C MET A 131 -5.81 25.89 4.40
N GLN A 132 -5.14 26.94 4.89
CA GLN A 132 -4.81 28.13 4.07
C GLN A 132 -3.49 27.92 3.32
N ASP A 133 -2.64 28.88 3.46
CA ASP A 133 -1.37 29.01 2.74
C ASP A 133 -0.46 27.80 2.92
N ASN A 134 0.37 27.55 1.93
CA ASN A 134 1.37 26.46 1.93
C ASN A 134 0.81 25.04 2.03
N ILE A 135 -0.42 24.81 1.56
CA ILE A 135 -0.94 23.45 1.47
C ILE A 135 -0.09 22.64 0.49
N HIS A 136 0.36 21.48 0.92
CA HIS A 136 1.16 20.58 0.08
C HIS A 136 1.05 19.14 0.55
N ILE A 137 1.23 18.21 -0.38
CA ILE A 137 1.31 16.80 -0.06
C ILE A 137 2.69 16.50 0.50
N THR A 138 2.76 15.93 1.70
CA THR A 138 4.02 15.55 2.35
C THR A 138 4.31 14.06 2.24
N ARG A 139 3.27 13.24 1.98
CA ARG A 139 3.38 11.80 1.82
C ARG A 139 2.28 11.24 0.93
N LEU A 140 2.67 10.31 0.06
CA LEU A 140 1.78 9.46 -0.72
C LEU A 140 2.20 8.00 -0.57
N ASP A 141 1.28 7.13 -0.21
CA ASP A 141 1.46 5.68 -0.23
C ASP A 141 0.53 5.11 -1.32
N LEU A 142 1.11 4.64 -2.42
CA LEU A 142 0.39 3.99 -3.51
C LEU A 142 0.44 2.48 -3.30
N ALA A 143 -0.72 1.83 -3.23
CA ALA A 143 -0.86 0.39 -3.11
C ALA A 143 -1.20 -0.24 -4.46
N ILE A 144 -0.53 -1.32 -4.80
CA ILE A 144 -0.83 -2.19 -5.92
C ILE A 144 -1.09 -3.58 -5.36
N ASP A 145 -2.34 -4.03 -5.48
CA ASP A 145 -2.81 -5.32 -5.01
C ASP A 145 -2.84 -6.34 -6.13
N PHE A 146 -2.28 -7.51 -5.89
CA PHE A 146 -2.32 -8.68 -6.76
C PHE A 146 -3.14 -9.78 -6.08
N ILE A 147 -4.28 -10.15 -6.69
CA ILE A 147 -5.24 -11.07 -6.10
C ILE A 147 -5.44 -12.26 -7.01
N ASN A 148 -5.34 -13.46 -6.45
CA ASN A 148 -5.49 -14.73 -7.16
C ASN A 148 -4.61 -14.80 -8.42
N CYS A 149 -3.44 -14.17 -8.39
CA CYS A 149 -2.49 -14.12 -9.50
C CYS A 149 -1.60 -15.37 -9.54
N LYS A 150 -1.14 -15.74 -10.75
CA LYS A 150 -0.06 -16.72 -10.90
C LYS A 150 1.19 -16.19 -10.19
N HIS A 151 2.10 -17.09 -9.82
CA HIS A 151 3.36 -16.74 -9.15
C HIS A 151 3.20 -16.09 -7.76
N SER A 152 2.02 -16.16 -7.15
CA SER A 152 1.81 -15.79 -5.75
C SER A 152 2.62 -16.68 -4.79
N GLY A 153 2.67 -16.30 -3.50
CA GLY A 153 3.40 -16.99 -2.44
C GLY A 153 4.66 -16.27 -2.01
N MET A 154 4.66 -14.92 -2.13
CA MET A 154 5.78 -14.05 -1.73
C MET A 154 7.09 -14.37 -2.46
N LYS A 155 6.98 -14.72 -3.75
CA LYS A 155 8.11 -15.16 -4.58
C LYS A 155 8.87 -14.03 -5.26
N HIS A 156 8.30 -12.79 -5.28
CA HIS A 156 8.93 -11.64 -5.90
C HIS A 156 9.92 -10.95 -4.96
N ASN A 157 10.84 -10.19 -5.53
CA ASN A 157 11.80 -9.37 -4.83
C ASN A 157 11.92 -8.00 -5.51
N ILE A 158 12.51 -7.03 -4.81
CA ILE A 158 12.74 -5.67 -5.30
C ILE A 158 14.22 -5.48 -5.58
N TYR A 159 14.60 -5.55 -6.84
CA TYR A 159 15.99 -5.52 -7.30
C TYR A 159 16.47 -4.09 -7.61
N LYS A 160 16.46 -3.21 -6.62
CA LYS A 160 17.00 -1.85 -6.76
C LYS A 160 18.43 -1.79 -6.23
N GLN A 161 19.38 -1.51 -7.13
CA GLN A 161 20.80 -1.41 -6.76
C GLN A 161 21.02 -0.27 -5.73
N GLY A 162 21.94 -0.51 -4.76
CA GLY A 162 22.30 0.49 -3.74
C GLY A 162 21.21 0.75 -2.70
N THR A 163 20.17 -0.08 -2.65
CA THR A 163 19.08 0.06 -1.70
C THR A 163 19.18 -1.01 -0.62
N SER A 164 19.15 -0.61 0.65
CA SER A 164 19.07 -1.54 1.78
C SER A 164 17.72 -2.25 1.77
N GLN A 165 17.73 -3.54 2.16
CA GLN A 165 16.52 -4.33 2.31
C GLN A 165 16.38 -4.85 3.73
N ALA A 166 15.14 -5.01 4.20
CA ALA A 166 14.79 -5.70 5.44
C ALA A 166 13.73 -6.75 5.10
N LEU A 167 13.99 -7.99 5.49
CA LEU A 167 13.14 -9.15 5.26
C LEU A 167 12.55 -9.59 6.60
N PHE A 168 11.24 -9.79 6.63
CA PHE A 168 10.54 -10.37 7.77
C PHE A 168 10.00 -11.73 7.36
N LEU A 169 10.45 -12.75 8.04
CA LEU A 169 10.07 -14.13 7.81
C LEU A 169 9.06 -14.56 8.88
N ASP A 170 8.17 -15.47 8.52
CA ASP A 170 7.33 -16.15 9.49
C ASP A 170 8.13 -17.21 10.27
N ARG A 171 7.47 -17.87 11.22
CA ARG A 171 8.09 -18.93 12.03
C ARG A 171 8.61 -20.13 11.22
N TYR A 172 8.23 -20.25 9.98
CA TYR A 172 8.64 -21.32 9.06
C TYR A 172 9.71 -20.86 8.07
N GLY A 173 10.24 -19.64 8.21
CA GLY A 173 11.22 -19.06 7.30
C GLY A 173 10.64 -18.56 5.97
N THR A 174 9.31 -18.49 5.84
CA THR A 174 8.66 -17.96 4.63
C THR A 174 8.58 -16.44 4.69
N LEU A 175 8.89 -15.77 3.57
CA LEU A 175 8.81 -14.31 3.50
C LEU A 175 7.37 -13.83 3.74
N GLU A 176 7.19 -12.96 4.72
CA GLU A 176 5.90 -12.27 4.99
C GLU A 176 5.93 -10.82 4.53
N THR A 177 7.07 -10.13 4.72
CA THR A 177 7.22 -8.71 4.36
C THR A 177 8.65 -8.42 3.93
N LEU A 178 8.79 -7.68 2.84
CA LEU A 178 10.05 -7.14 2.34
C LEU A 178 9.94 -5.63 2.27
N TYR A 179 10.90 -4.94 2.87
CA TYR A 179 11.11 -3.51 2.69
C TYR A 179 12.37 -3.26 1.86
N ALA A 180 12.29 -2.33 0.90
CA ALA A 180 13.46 -1.81 0.21
C ALA A 180 13.50 -0.28 0.38
N GLY A 181 14.60 0.21 0.95
CA GLY A 181 14.79 1.58 1.42
C GLY A 181 14.66 1.72 2.94
N LYS A 182 15.46 2.62 3.53
CA LYS A 182 15.40 2.94 4.95
C LYS A 182 14.06 3.59 5.33
N GLN A 183 13.66 3.49 6.58
CA GLN A 183 12.42 4.11 7.07
C GLN A 183 12.43 5.65 6.91
N SER A 184 13.60 6.27 7.02
CA SER A 184 13.80 7.71 6.82
C SER A 184 13.86 8.15 5.36
N SER A 185 13.97 7.21 4.40
CA SER A 185 14.09 7.54 2.98
C SER A 185 12.82 8.17 2.43
N ASN A 186 12.99 9.12 1.49
CA ASN A 186 11.87 9.74 0.76
C ASN A 186 11.18 8.78 -0.22
N ILE A 187 11.85 7.70 -0.60
CA ILE A 187 11.30 6.63 -1.43
C ILE A 187 11.53 5.31 -0.71
N ARG A 188 10.47 4.58 -0.41
CA ARG A 188 10.53 3.25 0.19
C ARG A 188 9.51 2.35 -0.47
N TYR A 189 9.89 1.13 -0.72
CA TYR A 189 9.01 0.08 -1.22
C TYR A 189 8.70 -0.91 -0.10
N CYS A 190 7.48 -1.44 -0.10
CA CYS A 190 7.05 -2.49 0.81
C CYS A 190 6.30 -3.56 0.01
N TYR A 191 6.69 -4.82 0.14
CA TYR A 191 5.99 -5.95 -0.45
C TYR A 191 5.61 -6.93 0.63
N TYR A 192 4.34 -7.34 0.70
CA TYR A 192 3.87 -8.20 1.78
C TYR A 192 2.61 -9.00 1.44
N ASN A 193 2.40 -10.06 2.24
CA ASN A 193 1.21 -10.89 2.17
C ASN A 193 0.02 -10.17 2.83
N LYS A 194 -0.77 -9.47 2.00
CA LYS A 194 -1.94 -8.69 2.46
C LYS A 194 -3.04 -9.58 3.00
N LEU A 195 -3.19 -10.80 2.49
CA LEU A 195 -4.17 -11.76 3.01
C LEU A 195 -3.86 -12.14 4.47
N LYS A 196 -2.59 -12.49 4.77
CA LYS A 196 -2.16 -12.78 6.15
C LYS A 196 -2.32 -11.57 7.07
N GLU A 197 -1.97 -10.36 6.60
CA GLU A 197 -2.13 -9.13 7.37
C GLU A 197 -3.60 -8.90 7.72
N ARG A 198 -4.52 -9.07 6.76
CA ARG A 198 -5.96 -8.93 6.99
C ARG A 198 -6.50 -10.01 7.92
N GLN A 199 -6.01 -11.23 7.86
CA GLN A 199 -6.43 -12.32 8.76
C GLN A 199 -5.96 -12.10 10.21
N LYS A 200 -4.84 -11.39 10.43
CA LYS A 200 -4.35 -11.05 11.77
C LYS A 200 -5.14 -9.92 12.44
N THR A 201 -5.83 -9.08 11.67
CA THR A 201 -6.63 -7.96 12.21
C THR A 201 -7.97 -8.47 12.74
N LYS A 202 -8.30 -8.17 14.00
CA LYS A 202 -9.49 -8.65 14.71
C LYS A 202 -10.86 -8.21 14.12
N ASP A 203 -10.85 -7.31 13.15
CA ASP A 203 -12.07 -6.83 12.45
C ASP A 203 -12.62 -7.80 11.39
N ASN A 204 -12.18 -9.06 11.40
CA ASN A 204 -12.40 -10.05 10.35
C ASN A 204 -13.73 -10.82 10.46
N ASN A 205 -14.83 -10.13 10.69
CA ASN A 205 -16.16 -10.76 10.54
C ASN A 205 -16.60 -10.90 9.06
N ILE A 206 -15.79 -10.38 8.11
CA ILE A 206 -16.09 -10.50 6.67
C ILE A 206 -15.16 -11.57 6.09
N PRO A 207 -15.72 -12.70 5.59
CA PRO A 207 -14.92 -13.71 4.92
C PRO A 207 -14.16 -13.07 3.74
N ILE A 208 -12.85 -13.31 3.67
CA ILE A 208 -12.04 -12.86 2.54
C ILE A 208 -12.06 -14.01 1.52
N PRO A 209 -12.70 -13.85 0.35
CA PRO A 209 -12.91 -14.95 -0.60
C PRO A 209 -11.70 -15.23 -1.48
N TYR A 210 -10.55 -14.58 -1.19
CA TYR A 210 -9.35 -14.71 -1.99
C TYR A 210 -8.50 -15.89 -1.55
N LYS A 211 -7.91 -16.60 -2.52
CA LYS A 211 -6.88 -17.64 -2.28
C LYS A 211 -5.53 -17.01 -1.98
N THR A 212 -5.21 -15.94 -2.70
CA THR A 212 -3.98 -15.17 -2.51
C THR A 212 -4.28 -13.68 -2.61
N TRP A 213 -3.58 -12.87 -1.82
CA TRP A 213 -3.61 -11.43 -1.90
C TRP A 213 -2.26 -10.89 -1.43
N GLU A 214 -1.51 -10.37 -2.36
CA GLU A 214 -0.21 -9.78 -2.12
C GLU A 214 -0.23 -8.31 -2.55
N ARG A 215 0.51 -7.48 -1.83
CA ARG A 215 0.55 -6.04 -2.07
C ARG A 215 1.97 -5.55 -2.17
N ILE A 216 2.22 -4.72 -3.18
CA ILE A 216 3.39 -3.86 -3.21
C ILE A 216 2.98 -2.40 -3.00
N GLU A 217 3.67 -1.70 -2.12
CA GLU A 217 3.43 -0.28 -1.81
C GLU A 217 4.63 0.57 -2.18
N LEU A 218 4.36 1.69 -2.83
CA LEU A 218 5.29 2.79 -3.01
C LEU A 218 4.99 3.86 -1.96
N ARG A 219 5.96 4.13 -1.09
CA ARG A 219 5.86 5.17 -0.06
C ARG A 219 6.76 6.33 -0.42
N LEU A 220 6.16 7.49 -0.70
CA LEU A 220 6.84 8.72 -1.09
C LEU A 220 6.69 9.78 -0.02
N LYS A 221 7.77 10.57 0.20
CA LYS A 221 7.79 11.70 1.13
C LYS A 221 8.48 12.91 0.50
N GLY A 222 8.12 14.11 1.01
CA GLY A 222 8.68 15.38 0.58
C GLY A 222 8.51 15.58 -0.93
N GLN A 223 9.48 16.17 -1.60
CA GLN A 223 9.41 16.47 -3.04
C GLN A 223 9.18 15.24 -3.94
N LYS A 224 9.47 14.02 -3.45
CA LYS A 224 9.27 12.79 -4.24
C LYS A 224 7.79 12.45 -4.47
N VAL A 225 6.87 13.08 -3.77
CA VAL A 225 5.43 12.91 -4.02
C VAL A 225 5.03 13.39 -5.42
N ASN A 226 5.69 14.44 -5.93
CA ASN A 226 5.41 15.00 -7.26
C ASN A 226 5.83 14.05 -8.40
N GLU A 227 6.75 13.13 -8.12
CA GLU A 227 7.25 12.14 -9.08
C GLU A 227 6.47 10.80 -9.01
N TRP A 228 5.30 10.74 -8.41
CA TRP A 228 4.65 9.50 -8.03
C TRP A 228 4.45 8.52 -9.21
N ILE A 229 4.07 9.00 -10.40
CA ILE A 229 3.89 8.17 -11.60
C ILE A 229 5.22 7.55 -12.03
N THR A 230 6.27 8.39 -12.11
CA THR A 230 7.62 7.94 -12.48
C THR A 230 8.17 6.93 -11.45
N GLN A 231 7.95 7.18 -10.17
CA GLN A 231 8.43 6.27 -9.11
C GLN A 231 7.62 4.97 -9.05
N ALA A 232 6.31 4.99 -9.34
CA ALA A 232 5.51 3.79 -9.47
C ALA A 232 5.98 2.91 -10.63
N THR A 233 6.22 3.51 -11.80
CA THR A 233 6.78 2.81 -12.97
C THR A 233 8.16 2.22 -12.66
N LYS A 234 9.05 2.95 -11.97
CA LYS A 234 10.36 2.45 -11.55
C LYS A 234 10.23 1.29 -10.55
N MET A 235 9.30 1.39 -9.59
CA MET A 235 9.03 0.31 -8.64
C MET A 235 8.69 -0.99 -9.36
N LEU A 236 7.78 -0.95 -10.33
CA LEU A 236 7.39 -2.12 -11.11
C LEU A 236 8.56 -2.71 -11.91
N LYS A 237 9.47 -1.88 -12.45
CA LYS A 237 10.70 -2.37 -13.12
C LYS A 237 11.65 -3.11 -12.18
N TYR A 238 11.68 -2.75 -10.90
CA TYR A 238 12.52 -3.41 -9.89
C TYR A 238 11.84 -4.64 -9.27
N PHE A 239 10.53 -4.73 -9.32
CA PHE A 239 9.74 -5.81 -8.75
C PHE A 239 9.72 -7.00 -9.69
N LYS A 240 10.52 -8.03 -9.38
CA LYS A 240 10.75 -9.18 -10.27
C LYS A 240 10.76 -10.47 -9.49
N MET A 241 10.45 -11.56 -10.19
CA MET A 241 10.62 -12.90 -9.64
C MET A 241 12.07 -13.38 -9.87
N PRO A 242 12.76 -13.93 -8.86
CA PRO A 242 14.09 -14.51 -9.05
C PRO A 242 14.02 -15.66 -10.05
N THR A 243 14.97 -15.69 -11.00
CA THR A 243 15.02 -16.78 -11.97
C THR A 243 16.36 -17.45 -11.98
N ILE A 244 16.34 -18.72 -11.66
CA ILE A 244 17.44 -19.59 -12.04
C ILE A 244 16.89 -20.91 -12.61
N GLU A 245 15.66 -21.26 -12.27
CA GLU A 245 15.11 -22.60 -12.54
C GLU A 245 15.03 -22.94 -14.03
N ASN A 246 14.75 -21.99 -14.91
CA ASN A 246 14.52 -22.25 -16.34
C ASN A 246 15.65 -21.78 -17.25
N ASN A 247 16.82 -21.39 -16.74
CA ASN A 247 17.90 -20.94 -17.60
C ASN A 247 18.78 -22.11 -18.03
N GLN A 248 18.58 -22.58 -19.26
CA GLN A 248 19.35 -23.69 -19.87
C GLN A 248 20.83 -23.33 -20.10
N GLN A 249 21.19 -22.03 -20.10
CA GLN A 249 22.60 -21.60 -20.32
C GLN A 249 23.46 -21.73 -19.05
N LEU A 250 22.86 -21.80 -17.87
CA LEU A 250 23.57 -22.00 -16.61
C LEU A 250 23.54 -23.46 -16.20
N LYS A 251 24.71 -24.11 -16.19
CA LYS A 251 24.84 -25.53 -15.82
C LYS A 251 25.64 -25.73 -14.53
N GLY A 252 25.37 -26.85 -13.86
CA GLY A 252 26.15 -27.35 -12.73
C GLY A 252 26.27 -26.38 -11.54
N SER A 253 27.44 -26.36 -10.92
CA SER A 253 27.74 -25.59 -9.73
C SER A 253 27.50 -24.06 -9.87
N THR A 254 27.73 -23.52 -11.08
CA THR A 254 27.47 -22.10 -11.35
C THR A 254 26.01 -21.75 -11.14
N LYS A 255 25.08 -22.62 -11.55
CA LYS A 255 23.62 -22.40 -11.33
C LYS A 255 23.29 -22.45 -9.86
N ILE A 256 23.81 -23.44 -9.12
CA ILE A 256 23.55 -23.60 -7.67
C ILE A 256 24.12 -22.42 -6.87
N ILE A 257 25.36 -22.03 -7.14
CA ILE A 257 26.00 -20.89 -6.45
C ILE A 257 25.26 -19.59 -6.76
N LEU A 258 24.88 -19.36 -8.01
CA LEU A 258 24.16 -18.15 -8.39
C LEU A 258 22.77 -18.10 -7.74
N ALA A 259 22.06 -19.24 -7.63
CA ALA A 259 20.80 -19.36 -6.92
C ALA A 259 20.96 -18.91 -5.46
N SER A 260 21.91 -19.51 -4.76
CA SER A 260 22.20 -19.14 -3.37
C SER A 260 22.58 -17.67 -3.20
N LEU A 261 23.34 -17.09 -4.12
CA LEU A 261 23.75 -15.69 -4.07
C LEU A 261 22.63 -14.69 -4.43
N ILE A 262 21.61 -15.11 -5.17
CA ILE A 262 20.43 -14.28 -5.45
C ILE A 262 19.53 -14.23 -4.21
N GLU A 263 19.39 -15.35 -3.52
CA GLU A 263 18.65 -15.43 -2.25
C GLU A 263 19.40 -14.76 -1.09
N HIS A 264 20.73 -14.94 -1.04
CA HIS A 264 21.65 -14.48 0.01
C HIS A 264 22.83 -13.70 -0.57
N PRO A 265 22.65 -12.44 -1.02
CA PRO A 265 23.71 -11.65 -1.66
C PRO A 265 24.97 -11.44 -0.80
N GLU A 266 24.84 -11.44 0.50
CA GLU A 266 25.92 -11.28 1.49
C GLU A 266 26.95 -12.42 1.41
N ARG A 267 26.50 -13.63 1.04
CA ARG A 267 27.35 -14.83 0.89
C ARG A 267 28.38 -14.71 -0.23
N ILE A 268 28.32 -13.68 -1.04
CA ILE A 268 29.35 -13.43 -2.07
C ILE A 268 30.74 -13.29 -1.46
N ASN A 269 30.83 -12.88 -0.20
CA ASN A 269 32.11 -12.75 0.50
C ASN A 269 32.69 -14.10 0.93
N GLU A 270 31.88 -15.16 0.97
CA GLU A 270 32.31 -16.53 1.26
C GLU A 270 33.08 -17.14 0.08
N LEU A 271 32.95 -16.58 -1.13
CA LEU A 271 33.66 -17.05 -2.30
C LEU A 271 35.16 -16.72 -2.22
N ALA A 272 35.99 -17.75 -2.41
CA ALA A 272 37.42 -17.73 -2.12
C ALA A 272 38.20 -16.62 -2.83
N SER A 273 37.98 -16.38 -4.14
CA SER A 273 38.83 -15.46 -4.88
C SER A 273 38.11 -14.17 -5.31
N LYS A 274 38.85 -13.06 -5.39
CA LYS A 274 38.37 -11.78 -5.92
C LYS A 274 37.81 -11.93 -7.36
N ARG A 275 38.43 -12.75 -8.18
CA ARG A 275 38.01 -13.06 -9.57
C ARG A 275 36.66 -13.79 -9.56
N THR A 276 36.50 -14.78 -8.71
CA THR A 276 35.23 -15.51 -8.56
C THR A 276 34.11 -14.60 -8.09
N ARG A 277 34.36 -13.77 -7.10
CA ARG A 277 33.40 -12.76 -6.62
C ARG A 277 32.99 -11.80 -7.73
N ALA A 278 33.93 -11.29 -8.52
CA ALA A 278 33.65 -10.42 -9.66
C ALA A 278 32.80 -11.12 -10.74
N LYS A 279 33.13 -12.38 -11.10
CA LYS A 279 32.32 -13.21 -11.99
C LYS A 279 30.88 -13.33 -11.50
N TYR A 280 30.67 -13.70 -10.26
CA TYR A 280 29.31 -13.89 -9.74
C TYR A 280 28.57 -12.56 -9.54
N ARG A 281 29.24 -11.44 -9.20
CA ARG A 281 28.61 -10.11 -9.23
C ARG A 281 28.07 -9.74 -10.62
N LYS A 282 28.82 -10.07 -11.68
CA LYS A 282 28.38 -9.87 -13.07
C LYS A 282 27.18 -10.76 -13.39
N LEU A 283 27.24 -12.04 -13.02
CA LEU A 283 26.12 -12.98 -13.21
C LEU A 283 24.88 -12.56 -12.42
N MET A 284 25.01 -12.17 -11.15
CA MET A 284 23.90 -11.63 -10.37
C MET A 284 23.25 -10.42 -11.01
N LYS A 285 24.02 -9.52 -11.65
CA LYS A 285 23.46 -8.39 -12.42
C LYS A 285 22.69 -8.85 -13.66
N GLN A 286 23.18 -9.86 -14.34
CA GLN A 286 22.59 -10.40 -15.57
C GLN A 286 21.32 -11.20 -15.28
N TYR A 287 21.29 -11.95 -14.17
CA TYR A 287 20.22 -12.88 -13.81
C TYR A 287 19.37 -12.42 -12.63
N LYS A 288 19.24 -11.12 -12.41
CA LYS A 288 18.52 -10.50 -11.29
C LYS A 288 17.03 -10.80 -11.17
N GLY A 289 16.49 -11.52 -12.10
CA GLY A 289 15.08 -11.85 -12.11
C GLY A 289 14.42 -11.51 -13.44
N PHE A 290 13.30 -12.11 -13.68
CA PHE A 290 12.51 -11.89 -14.90
C PHE A 290 11.18 -11.19 -14.56
N ASN A 291 10.64 -10.54 -15.56
CA ASN A 291 9.32 -9.97 -15.47
C ASN A 291 8.29 -11.11 -15.53
N THR A 292 7.28 -11.00 -14.68
CA THR A 292 6.08 -11.82 -14.76
C THR A 292 4.97 -11.04 -15.44
N ASP A 293 3.83 -11.64 -15.64
CA ASP A 293 2.60 -10.97 -16.06
C ASP A 293 2.15 -9.85 -15.09
N TRP A 294 2.63 -9.87 -13.85
CA TRP A 294 2.32 -8.86 -12.83
C TRP A 294 2.76 -7.44 -13.21
N GLN A 295 3.95 -7.30 -13.81
CA GLN A 295 4.46 -5.99 -14.22
C GLN A 295 3.60 -5.38 -15.32
N GLU A 296 3.27 -6.18 -16.34
CA GLU A 296 2.44 -5.73 -17.47
C GLU A 296 1.02 -5.39 -16.99
N MET A 297 0.41 -6.28 -16.21
CA MET A 297 -0.91 -6.09 -15.62
C MET A 297 -0.96 -4.81 -14.76
N ALA A 298 0.05 -4.59 -13.91
CA ALA A 298 0.12 -3.43 -13.05
C ALA A 298 0.40 -2.13 -13.84
N LEU A 299 1.22 -2.15 -14.89
CA LEU A 299 1.45 -0.99 -15.76
C LEU A 299 0.19 -0.63 -16.53
N ASN A 300 -0.53 -1.60 -17.05
CA ASN A 300 -1.79 -1.37 -17.76
C ASN A 300 -2.85 -0.79 -16.82
N GLU A 301 -2.97 -1.33 -15.61
CA GLU A 301 -3.91 -0.82 -14.62
C GLU A 301 -3.49 0.58 -14.12
N LEU A 302 -2.19 0.83 -13.90
CA LEU A 302 -1.68 2.14 -13.51
C LEU A 302 -2.06 3.20 -14.55
N ASN A 303 -1.82 2.94 -15.84
CA ASN A 303 -2.13 3.88 -16.91
C ASN A 303 -3.63 4.22 -16.97
N LYS A 304 -4.50 3.24 -16.72
CA LYS A 304 -5.96 3.46 -16.65
C LYS A 304 -6.36 4.31 -15.44
N ARG A 305 -5.65 4.13 -14.31
CA ARG A 305 -6.03 4.73 -13.03
C ARG A 305 -5.42 6.11 -12.79
N ILE A 306 -4.38 6.52 -13.53
CA ILE A 306 -3.74 7.84 -13.38
C ILE A 306 -4.75 8.99 -13.33
N PRO A 307 -5.72 9.13 -14.26
CA PRO A 307 -6.67 10.25 -14.23
C PRO A 307 -7.51 10.26 -12.95
N GLU A 308 -7.98 9.09 -12.52
CA GLU A 308 -8.81 8.97 -11.33
C GLU A 308 -7.99 9.21 -10.03
N LEU A 309 -6.77 8.65 -9.95
CA LEU A 309 -5.87 8.88 -8.82
C LEU A 309 -5.50 10.35 -8.68
N ASN A 310 -5.22 11.05 -9.79
CA ASN A 310 -4.99 12.49 -9.78
C ASN A 310 -6.25 13.24 -9.31
N LYS A 311 -7.44 12.87 -9.83
CA LYS A 311 -8.70 13.47 -9.37
C LYS A 311 -8.89 13.30 -7.86
N GLU A 312 -8.60 12.14 -7.30
CA GLU A 312 -8.69 11.91 -5.84
C GLU A 312 -7.78 12.85 -5.03
N LEU A 313 -6.61 13.22 -5.56
CA LEU A 313 -5.74 14.23 -4.94
C LEU A 313 -6.32 15.64 -5.06
N LEU A 314 -6.89 15.97 -6.23
CA LEU A 314 -7.51 17.28 -6.50
C LEU A 314 -8.80 17.49 -5.70
N ASP A 315 -9.59 16.43 -5.50
CA ASP A 315 -10.80 16.49 -4.68
C ASP A 315 -10.50 16.82 -3.21
N LEU A 316 -9.27 16.55 -2.73
CA LEU A 316 -8.82 16.98 -1.41
C LEU A 316 -8.59 18.49 -1.35
N ASP A 317 -7.87 19.04 -2.32
CA ASP A 317 -7.70 20.48 -2.49
C ASP A 317 -7.25 20.82 -3.91
N SER A 318 -7.99 21.67 -4.61
CA SER A 318 -7.67 22.12 -5.98
C SER A 318 -6.32 22.83 -6.10
N ARG A 319 -5.80 23.40 -5.01
CA ARG A 319 -4.47 24.07 -4.95
C ARG A 319 -3.31 23.09 -5.10
N LEU A 320 -3.53 21.79 -4.90
CA LEU A 320 -2.51 20.74 -5.10
C LEU A 320 -2.13 20.56 -6.58
N ILE A 321 -2.94 21.05 -7.51
CA ILE A 321 -2.69 20.99 -8.97
C ILE A 321 -1.33 21.58 -9.33
N THR A 322 -1.05 22.78 -8.83
CA THR A 322 0.18 23.51 -9.17
C THR A 322 1.44 22.72 -8.80
N GLN A 323 1.39 21.91 -7.75
CA GLN A 323 2.54 21.11 -7.30
C GLN A 323 2.72 19.81 -8.09
N LEU A 324 1.63 19.22 -8.61
CA LEU A 324 1.69 17.95 -9.34
C LEU A 324 2.10 18.13 -10.81
N PHE A 325 1.83 19.29 -11.38
CA PHE A 325 2.02 19.59 -12.81
C PHE A 325 3.07 20.66 -13.11
N SER A 326 3.69 21.27 -12.10
CA SER A 326 4.79 22.24 -12.26
C SER A 326 6.15 21.55 -12.51
N ILE A 327 6.19 20.52 -13.33
CA ILE A 327 7.43 19.91 -13.82
C ILE A 327 7.49 20.17 -15.30
N ASP A 328 8.00 21.32 -15.64
CA ASP A 328 8.67 21.61 -16.91
C ASP A 328 10.18 21.61 -16.72
#